data_e698cd10c454d9dbfca94ba38e2c556a
#
_entry.id   e698cd10c454d9dbfca94ba38e2c556a
#
_cell.length_a   1.000
_cell.length_b   1.000
_cell.length_c   1.000
_cell.angle_alpha   90.00
_cell.angle_beta   90.00
_cell.angle_gamma   90.00
#
_symmetry.space_group_name_H-M   'P 1'
#
loop_
_entity.id
_entity.type
_entity.pdbx_description
1 polymer ?
#
loop_
_entity_poly.entity_id
_entity_poly.type
_entity_poly.pdbx_seq_one_letter_code
_entity_poly.pdbx_strand_id
1 'polypeptide(L)'
;DISKIVVEGVDGEGRFESDAVSATSVRLHLGPGYGCLVSILDILKATIPALVFKLWMPDTPYYLLAAGMAVVGHNWPIYYRFQGGRGISPSMGGMLVVDWLGVVVTNILGLVSDLVIRNPLLSSGIWLGLMVPWIWLGPHGWPERIYSIAMVIIYSASMIPEWRQMLHLKRKGELDKLQLATEVRVTSRLDRGVAQQRSVADLLSELVSRLRRKDRDR
;
A
#
# COMPACT_ATOMS: atom_id res chain seq x y z
N ASP A 1 12.98 -13.69 5.96
CA ASP A 1 12.87 -13.16 4.59
C ASP A 1 11.87 -12.00 4.59
N ILE A 2 12.36 -10.80 4.32
CA ILE A 2 11.57 -9.55 4.38
C ILE A 2 10.49 -9.51 3.26
N SER A 3 10.66 -10.31 2.21
CA SER A 3 9.72 -10.36 1.09
C SER A 3 8.43 -11.10 1.40
N LYS A 4 8.41 -11.96 2.42
CA LYS A 4 7.28 -12.84 2.71
C LYS A 4 6.39 -12.30 3.81
N ILE A 5 5.11 -12.14 3.51
CA ILE A 5 4.08 -11.91 4.52
C ILE A 5 3.35 -13.24 4.74
N VAL A 6 3.48 -13.78 5.93
CA VAL A 6 2.77 -14.99 6.33
C VAL A 6 1.76 -14.62 7.42
N VAL A 7 0.49 -14.91 7.18
CA VAL A 7 -0.58 -14.78 8.16
C VAL A 7 -1.12 -16.17 8.45
N GLU A 8 -1.00 -16.60 9.71
CA GLU A 8 -1.50 -17.90 10.18
C GLU A 8 -2.75 -17.67 11.03
N GLY A 9 -3.74 -18.55 10.90
CA GLY A 9 -4.94 -18.55 11.74
C GLY A 9 -4.62 -18.79 13.20
N VAL A 10 -5.55 -18.45 14.11
CA VAL A 10 -5.36 -18.56 15.57
C VAL A 10 -5.09 -19.99 15.99
N ASP A 11 -5.67 -20.96 15.30
CA ASP A 11 -5.56 -22.40 15.62
C ASP A 11 -4.49 -23.13 14.77
N GLY A 12 -3.65 -22.39 14.03
CA GLY A 12 -2.69 -22.95 13.07
C GLY A 12 -3.36 -23.48 11.80
N GLU A 13 -4.68 -23.40 11.68
CA GLU A 13 -5.44 -23.70 10.47
C GLU A 13 -5.58 -22.45 9.61
N GLY A 14 -5.33 -22.58 8.32
CA GLY A 14 -5.34 -21.49 7.37
C GLY A 14 -4.03 -20.69 7.37
N ARG A 15 -3.28 -20.80 6.29
CA ARG A 15 -2.04 -20.04 6.06
C ARG A 15 -2.20 -19.21 4.79
N PHE A 16 -2.15 -17.88 4.95
CA PHE A 16 -2.06 -16.96 3.83
C PHE A 16 -0.61 -16.51 3.66
N GLU A 17 -0.06 -16.71 2.49
CA GLU A 17 1.32 -16.34 2.18
C GLU A 17 1.33 -15.40 0.96
N SER A 18 1.96 -14.25 1.09
CA SER A 18 2.22 -13.33 -0.01
C SER A 18 3.71 -13.14 -0.17
N ASP A 19 4.22 -13.46 -1.35
CA ASP A 19 5.61 -13.26 -1.74
C ASP A 19 5.86 -11.88 -2.37
N ALA A 20 4.88 -10.98 -2.26
CA ALA A 20 5.01 -9.64 -2.82
C ALA A 20 6.03 -8.80 -2.06
N VAL A 21 7.08 -8.40 -2.75
CA VAL A 21 8.02 -7.38 -2.24
C VAL A 21 7.31 -6.02 -2.28
N SER A 22 6.72 -5.63 -1.16
CA SER A 22 5.88 -4.45 -1.06
C SER A 22 6.28 -3.54 0.10
N ALA A 23 5.90 -2.27 0.03
CA ALA A 23 6.05 -1.34 1.14
C ALA A 23 5.34 -1.85 2.42
N THR A 24 4.28 -2.65 2.27
CA THR A 24 3.58 -3.29 3.39
C THR A 24 4.45 -4.35 4.07
N SER A 25 5.16 -5.21 3.31
CA SER A 25 6.07 -6.18 3.89
C SER A 25 7.23 -5.49 4.61
N VAL A 26 7.81 -4.46 4.03
CA VAL A 26 8.86 -3.64 4.66
C VAL A 26 8.35 -2.98 5.95
N ARG A 27 7.15 -2.39 5.92
CA ARG A 27 6.52 -1.79 7.11
C ARG A 27 6.32 -2.79 8.24
N LEU A 28 5.93 -4.02 7.92
CA LEU A 28 5.70 -5.07 8.92
C LEU A 28 6.99 -5.56 9.57
N HIS A 29 8.10 -5.64 8.81
CA HIS A 29 9.37 -6.17 9.29
C HIS A 29 10.30 -5.09 9.87
N LEU A 30 10.39 -3.93 9.22
CA LEU A 30 11.35 -2.87 9.57
C LEU A 30 10.70 -1.65 10.23
N GLY A 31 9.36 -1.57 10.23
CA GLY A 31 8.62 -0.48 10.84
C GLY A 31 8.03 0.52 9.86
N PRO A 32 7.13 1.43 10.36
CA PRO A 32 6.32 2.29 9.50
C PRO A 32 7.14 3.31 8.69
N GLY A 33 8.26 3.82 9.24
CA GLY A 33 9.11 4.79 8.56
C GLY A 33 9.73 4.23 7.27
N TYR A 34 10.27 3.02 7.34
CA TYR A 34 10.84 2.35 6.16
C TYR A 34 9.78 1.97 5.13
N GLY A 35 8.59 1.53 5.57
CA GLY A 35 7.47 1.27 4.66
C GLY A 35 7.00 2.52 3.93
N CYS A 36 6.95 3.66 4.63
CA CYS A 36 6.62 4.95 4.03
C CYS A 36 7.68 5.38 3.00
N LEU A 37 8.97 5.25 3.34
CA LEU A 37 10.07 5.58 2.44
C LEU A 37 10.00 4.76 1.15
N VAL A 38 9.78 3.44 1.25
CA VAL A 38 9.62 2.56 0.08
C VAL A 38 8.42 2.99 -0.76
N SER A 39 7.28 3.30 -0.14
CA SER A 39 6.10 3.79 -0.87
C SER A 39 6.39 5.08 -1.63
N ILE A 40 7.09 6.04 -1.03
CA ILE A 40 7.48 7.31 -1.68
C ILE A 40 8.40 7.04 -2.86
N LEU A 41 9.42 6.19 -2.70
CA LEU A 41 10.33 5.83 -3.79
C LEU A 41 9.60 5.13 -4.93
N ASP A 42 8.63 4.27 -4.61
CA ASP A 42 7.78 3.60 -5.59
C ASP A 42 6.88 4.57 -6.36
N ILE A 43 6.35 5.59 -5.69
CA ILE A 43 5.60 6.67 -6.34
C ILE A 43 6.52 7.45 -7.27
N LEU A 44 7.68 7.90 -6.76
CA LEU A 44 8.61 8.74 -7.51
C LEU A 44 9.17 8.06 -8.75
N LYS A 45 9.46 6.76 -8.72
CA LYS A 45 9.98 6.01 -9.89
C LYS A 45 9.02 5.99 -11.08
N ALA A 46 7.70 6.17 -10.85
CA ALA A 46 6.72 6.29 -11.92
C ALA A 46 6.42 7.77 -12.24
N THR A 47 6.33 8.62 -11.21
CA THR A 47 6.05 10.06 -11.39
C THR A 47 7.16 10.78 -12.15
N ILE A 48 8.43 10.54 -11.80
CA ILE A 48 9.56 11.27 -12.41
C ILE A 48 9.66 11.03 -13.92
N PRO A 49 9.74 9.78 -14.42
CA PRO A 49 9.82 9.57 -15.86
C PRO A 49 8.54 10.02 -16.59
N ALA A 50 7.37 9.82 -16.00
CA ALA A 50 6.12 10.32 -16.59
C ALA A 50 6.14 11.84 -16.71
N LEU A 51 6.55 12.56 -15.66
CA LEU A 51 6.61 14.01 -15.68
C LEU A 51 7.65 14.53 -16.69
N VAL A 52 8.82 13.88 -16.79
CA VAL A 52 9.84 14.23 -17.79
C VAL A 52 9.27 14.13 -19.20
N PHE A 53 8.59 13.03 -19.55
CA PHE A 53 8.00 12.90 -20.88
C PHE A 53 6.83 13.87 -21.10
N LYS A 54 6.00 14.16 -20.10
CA LYS A 54 4.92 15.11 -20.18
C LYS A 54 5.40 16.55 -20.46
N LEU A 55 6.55 16.93 -19.87
CA LEU A 55 7.15 18.24 -20.06
C LEU A 55 7.94 18.33 -21.37
N TRP A 56 8.59 17.26 -21.78
CA TRP A 56 9.47 17.26 -22.95
C TRP A 56 8.73 17.01 -24.26
N MET A 57 7.65 16.24 -24.21
CA MET A 57 6.83 15.84 -25.37
C MET A 57 5.33 15.98 -25.04
N PRO A 58 4.82 17.21 -24.77
CA PRO A 58 3.46 17.42 -24.26
C PRO A 58 2.37 16.95 -25.22
N ASP A 59 2.65 16.98 -26.53
CA ASP A 59 1.66 16.59 -27.58
C ASP A 59 1.59 15.07 -27.80
N THR A 60 2.34 14.28 -27.02
CA THR A 60 2.40 12.82 -27.16
C THR A 60 2.00 12.11 -25.87
N PRO A 61 1.41 10.91 -25.95
CA PRO A 61 1.02 10.14 -24.77
C PRO A 61 2.19 9.33 -24.15
N TYR A 62 3.45 9.66 -24.46
CA TYR A 62 4.61 8.90 -23.97
C TYR A 62 4.74 8.93 -22.45
N TYR A 63 4.26 9.98 -21.80
CA TYR A 63 4.23 10.03 -20.34
C TYR A 63 3.38 8.91 -19.71
N LEU A 64 2.29 8.49 -20.37
CA LEU A 64 1.44 7.38 -19.95
C LEU A 64 2.17 6.04 -20.14
N LEU A 65 2.89 5.89 -21.24
CA LEU A 65 3.72 4.70 -21.48
C LEU A 65 4.83 4.59 -20.44
N ALA A 66 5.54 5.70 -20.15
CA ALA A 66 6.60 5.73 -19.14
C ALA A 66 6.07 5.34 -17.75
N ALA A 67 4.93 5.91 -17.33
CA ALA A 67 4.27 5.55 -16.09
C ALA A 67 3.83 4.08 -16.08
N GLY A 68 3.19 3.59 -17.14
CA GLY A 68 2.73 2.22 -17.26
C GLY A 68 3.86 1.21 -17.20
N MET A 69 4.96 1.48 -17.92
CA MET A 69 6.15 0.61 -17.89
C MET A 69 6.85 0.60 -16.54
N ALA A 70 6.83 1.71 -15.78
CA ALA A 70 7.32 1.73 -14.42
C ALA A 70 6.49 0.83 -13.50
N VAL A 71 5.16 0.77 -13.67
CA VAL A 71 4.28 -0.13 -12.94
C VAL A 71 4.53 -1.59 -13.34
N VAL A 72 4.63 -1.89 -14.64
CA VAL A 72 4.91 -3.25 -15.15
C VAL A 72 6.25 -3.75 -14.63
N GLY A 73 7.30 -2.93 -14.70
CA GLY A 73 8.63 -3.29 -14.20
C GLY A 73 8.69 -3.46 -12.68
N HIS A 74 7.80 -2.78 -11.93
CA HIS A 74 7.65 -3.01 -10.49
C HIS A 74 6.95 -4.32 -10.18
N ASN A 75 5.91 -4.67 -10.92
CA ASN A 75 5.11 -5.86 -10.68
C ASN A 75 5.85 -7.13 -11.13
N TRP A 76 6.56 -7.05 -12.23
CA TRP A 76 7.28 -8.18 -12.84
C TRP A 76 8.74 -7.83 -13.16
N PRO A 77 9.58 -7.55 -12.16
CA PRO A 77 10.97 -7.21 -12.38
C PRO A 77 11.76 -8.42 -12.91
N ILE A 78 12.43 -8.25 -14.04
CA ILE A 78 13.21 -9.31 -14.70
C ILE A 78 14.29 -9.86 -13.76
N TYR A 79 14.95 -8.97 -13.01
CA TYR A 79 16.05 -9.31 -12.08
C TYR A 79 15.62 -10.17 -10.90
N TYR A 80 14.33 -10.17 -10.55
CA TYR A 80 13.74 -10.96 -9.45
C TYR A 80 12.84 -12.09 -9.95
N ARG A 81 13.12 -12.65 -11.13
CA ARG A 81 12.35 -13.74 -11.75
C ARG A 81 10.86 -13.44 -11.83
N PHE A 82 10.52 -12.19 -12.17
CA PHE A 82 9.16 -11.68 -12.27
C PHE A 82 8.34 -11.70 -10.97
N GLN A 83 8.99 -11.81 -9.83
CA GLN A 83 8.37 -11.70 -8.50
C GLN A 83 8.61 -10.31 -7.93
N GLY A 84 7.64 -9.43 -8.07
CA GLY A 84 7.71 -8.04 -7.64
C GLY A 84 6.59 -7.63 -6.71
N GLY A 85 6.30 -6.34 -6.69
CA GLY A 85 5.20 -5.76 -5.93
C GLY A 85 3.84 -5.88 -6.61
N ARG A 86 2.83 -5.19 -6.06
CA ARG A 86 1.45 -5.15 -6.61
C ARG A 86 1.16 -3.88 -7.42
N GLY A 87 2.10 -2.96 -7.43
CA GLY A 87 2.04 -1.77 -8.29
C GLY A 87 1.12 -0.65 -7.81
N ILE A 88 0.58 -0.71 -6.59
CA ILE A 88 -0.33 0.33 -6.07
C ILE A 88 0.38 1.68 -5.98
N SER A 89 1.55 1.74 -5.32
CA SER A 89 2.30 2.98 -5.16
C SER A 89 2.79 3.56 -6.49
N PRO A 90 3.41 2.79 -7.41
CA PRO A 90 3.79 3.35 -8.69
C PRO A 90 2.59 3.69 -9.59
N SER A 91 1.44 2.99 -9.50
CA SER A 91 0.20 3.40 -10.18
C SER A 91 -0.27 4.75 -9.69
N MET A 92 -0.19 5.02 -8.37
CA MET A 92 -0.47 6.34 -7.81
C MET A 92 0.46 7.39 -8.42
N GLY A 93 1.77 7.09 -8.52
CA GLY A 93 2.75 8.00 -9.13
C GLY A 93 2.41 8.38 -10.58
N GLY A 94 2.02 7.41 -11.40
CA GLY A 94 1.57 7.66 -12.78
C GLY A 94 0.28 8.46 -12.84
N MET A 95 -0.72 8.10 -12.04
CA MET A 95 -2.01 8.80 -11.98
C MET A 95 -1.90 10.24 -11.47
N LEU A 96 -0.95 10.55 -10.56
CA LEU A 96 -0.67 11.92 -10.12
C LEU A 96 -0.27 12.85 -11.28
N VAL A 97 0.44 12.32 -12.27
CA VAL A 97 0.82 13.10 -13.47
C VAL A 97 -0.37 13.28 -14.42
N VAL A 98 -1.31 12.34 -14.42
CA VAL A 98 -2.57 12.43 -15.22
C VAL A 98 -3.52 13.44 -14.59
N ASP A 99 -3.93 13.18 -13.35
CA ASP A 99 -4.88 14.00 -12.58
C ASP A 99 -4.61 13.85 -11.07
N TRP A 100 -3.88 14.80 -10.52
CA TRP A 100 -3.55 14.81 -9.09
C TRP A 100 -4.79 14.96 -8.19
N LEU A 101 -5.81 15.74 -8.65
CA LEU A 101 -7.04 15.95 -7.88
C LEU A 101 -7.85 14.65 -7.82
N GLY A 102 -7.97 13.95 -8.95
CA GLY A 102 -8.60 12.64 -9.02
C GLY A 102 -7.94 11.65 -8.06
N VAL A 103 -6.61 11.62 -8.01
CA VAL A 103 -5.87 10.77 -7.06
C VAL A 103 -6.23 11.11 -5.62
N VAL A 104 -6.26 12.39 -5.24
CA VAL A 104 -6.60 12.79 -3.87
C VAL A 104 -8.02 12.37 -3.50
N VAL A 105 -9.00 12.67 -4.36
CA VAL A 105 -10.42 12.36 -4.10
C VAL A 105 -10.64 10.85 -4.04
N THR A 106 -10.14 10.10 -5.00
CA THR A 106 -10.35 8.64 -5.05
C THR A 106 -9.61 7.91 -3.94
N ASN A 107 -8.44 8.40 -3.49
CA ASN A 107 -7.77 7.86 -2.32
C ASN A 107 -8.55 8.12 -1.02
N ILE A 108 -9.13 9.31 -0.84
CA ILE A 108 -9.99 9.59 0.33
C ILE A 108 -11.18 8.63 0.32
N LEU A 109 -11.84 8.44 -0.83
CA LEU A 109 -12.95 7.49 -0.96
C LEU A 109 -12.50 6.05 -0.72
N GLY A 110 -11.31 5.69 -1.18
CA GLY A 110 -10.67 4.40 -0.89
C GLY A 110 -10.46 4.17 0.61
N LEU A 111 -9.94 5.17 1.33
CA LEU A 111 -9.77 5.12 2.79
C LEU A 111 -11.12 4.99 3.53
N VAL A 112 -12.14 5.73 3.09
CA VAL A 112 -13.49 5.59 3.65
C VAL A 112 -14.03 4.18 3.41
N SER A 113 -13.80 3.61 2.23
CA SER A 113 -14.20 2.23 1.94
C SER A 113 -13.51 1.20 2.82
N ASP A 114 -12.26 1.44 3.25
CA ASP A 114 -11.54 0.60 4.21
C ASP A 114 -12.26 0.48 5.55
N LEU A 115 -12.85 1.57 6.03
CA LEU A 115 -13.62 1.59 7.28
C LEU A 115 -14.87 0.70 7.21
N VAL A 116 -15.45 0.56 6.00
CA VAL A 116 -16.69 -0.21 5.76
C VAL A 116 -16.36 -1.66 5.46
N ILE A 117 -15.43 -1.90 4.53
CA ILE A 117 -15.14 -3.23 3.98
C ILE A 117 -14.23 -4.03 4.92
N ARG A 118 -13.40 -3.35 5.72
CA ARG A 118 -12.42 -3.96 6.66
C ARG A 118 -11.54 -5.04 6.04
N ASN A 119 -11.34 -4.99 4.73
CA ASN A 119 -10.49 -5.91 3.99
C ASN A 119 -9.43 -5.12 3.20
N PRO A 120 -8.20 -5.00 3.72
CA PRO A 120 -7.15 -4.17 3.12
C PRO A 120 -6.77 -4.59 1.70
N LEU A 121 -7.00 -5.85 1.35
CA LEU A 121 -6.69 -6.37 0.03
C LEU A 121 -7.67 -5.87 -1.04
N LEU A 122 -8.96 -5.79 -0.68
CA LEU A 122 -10.01 -5.28 -1.57
C LEU A 122 -9.98 -3.76 -1.64
N SER A 123 -9.86 -3.09 -0.50
CA SER A 123 -9.92 -1.64 -0.42
C SER A 123 -8.73 -0.96 -1.10
N SER A 124 -7.55 -1.56 -1.06
CA SER A 124 -6.36 -1.02 -1.74
C SER A 124 -6.53 -0.87 -3.26
N GLY A 125 -7.41 -1.65 -3.89
CA GLY A 125 -7.73 -1.54 -5.32
C GLY A 125 -8.87 -0.57 -5.64
N ILE A 126 -9.68 -0.18 -4.65
CA ILE A 126 -10.92 0.59 -4.88
C ILE A 126 -10.59 1.98 -5.43
N TRP A 127 -9.61 2.70 -4.85
CA TRP A 127 -9.24 4.02 -5.34
C TRP A 127 -8.82 4.00 -6.81
N LEU A 128 -8.08 2.95 -7.23
CA LEU A 128 -7.66 2.79 -8.62
C LEU A 128 -8.85 2.49 -9.54
N GLY A 129 -9.79 1.67 -9.07
CA GLY A 129 -11.06 1.41 -9.77
C GLY A 129 -11.90 2.67 -9.92
N LEU A 130 -11.96 3.53 -8.90
CA LEU A 130 -12.67 4.81 -8.92
C LEU A 130 -12.01 5.84 -9.84
N MET A 131 -10.69 5.73 -10.12
CA MET A 131 -10.03 6.58 -11.11
C MET A 131 -10.59 6.39 -12.52
N VAL A 132 -11.13 5.21 -12.85
CA VAL A 132 -11.73 4.98 -14.18
C VAL A 132 -12.93 5.90 -14.41
N PRO A 133 -14.04 5.84 -13.66
CA PRO A 133 -15.15 6.75 -13.87
C PRO A 133 -14.75 8.22 -13.69
N TRP A 134 -13.79 8.54 -12.79
CA TRP A 134 -13.30 9.91 -12.63
C TRP A 134 -12.69 10.45 -13.93
N ILE A 135 -11.77 9.71 -14.55
CA ILE A 135 -11.10 10.10 -15.79
C ILE A 135 -12.10 10.12 -16.98
N TRP A 136 -13.07 9.21 -16.97
CA TRP A 136 -14.05 9.12 -18.07
C TRP A 136 -15.08 10.26 -18.05
N LEU A 137 -15.47 10.73 -16.88
CA LEU A 137 -16.41 11.85 -16.69
C LEU A 137 -15.70 13.21 -16.74
N GLY A 138 -14.38 13.23 -16.52
CA GLY A 138 -13.57 14.45 -16.55
C GLY A 138 -13.15 14.89 -17.96
N PRO A 139 -12.51 16.06 -18.07
CA PRO A 139 -12.06 16.63 -19.35
C PRO A 139 -10.75 15.99 -19.84
N HIS A 140 -10.69 14.66 -19.92
CA HIS A 140 -9.51 13.90 -20.30
C HIS A 140 -9.65 13.32 -21.71
N GLY A 141 -8.51 13.15 -22.40
CA GLY A 141 -8.44 12.56 -23.72
C GLY A 141 -8.59 11.03 -23.74
N TRP A 142 -8.67 10.46 -24.93
CA TRP A 142 -8.70 9.01 -25.09
C TRP A 142 -7.47 8.28 -24.53
N PRO A 143 -6.23 8.81 -24.65
CA PRO A 143 -5.06 8.15 -24.09
C PRO A 143 -5.16 7.95 -22.58
N GLU A 144 -5.61 8.95 -21.80
CA GLU A 144 -5.76 8.87 -20.36
C GLU A 144 -6.88 7.91 -19.94
N ARG A 145 -7.97 7.86 -20.72
CA ARG A 145 -9.07 6.91 -20.50
C ARG A 145 -8.61 5.47 -20.68
N ILE A 146 -7.87 5.19 -21.76
CA ILE A 146 -7.29 3.86 -22.01
C ILE A 146 -6.29 3.53 -20.90
N TYR A 147 -5.44 4.48 -20.50
CA TYR A 147 -4.47 4.31 -19.45
C TYR A 147 -5.12 3.94 -18.11
N SER A 148 -6.22 4.60 -17.74
CA SER A 148 -6.94 4.31 -16.49
C SER A 148 -7.43 2.85 -16.44
N ILE A 149 -7.99 2.34 -17.54
CA ILE A 149 -8.41 0.94 -17.65
C ILE A 149 -7.20 0.00 -17.63
N ALA A 150 -6.13 0.33 -18.37
CA ALA A 150 -4.92 -0.48 -18.42
C ALA A 150 -4.30 -0.65 -17.01
N MET A 151 -4.30 0.40 -16.19
CA MET A 151 -3.78 0.32 -14.82
C MET A 151 -4.61 -0.61 -13.95
N VAL A 152 -5.93 -0.61 -14.05
CA VAL A 152 -6.81 -1.55 -13.34
C VAL A 152 -6.54 -2.99 -13.79
N ILE A 153 -6.35 -3.22 -15.10
CA ILE A 153 -6.03 -4.56 -15.63
C ILE A 153 -4.67 -5.03 -15.12
N ILE A 154 -3.63 -4.18 -15.19
CA ILE A 154 -2.28 -4.52 -14.72
C ILE A 154 -2.28 -4.80 -13.22
N TYR A 155 -2.98 -3.99 -12.43
CA TYR A 155 -3.15 -4.23 -11.00
C TYR A 155 -3.88 -5.54 -10.73
N SER A 156 -5.00 -5.78 -11.39
CA SER A 156 -5.78 -7.03 -11.24
C SER A 156 -4.95 -8.27 -11.61
N ALA A 157 -4.15 -8.18 -12.67
CA ALA A 157 -3.26 -9.25 -13.09
C ALA A 157 -2.18 -9.54 -12.03
N SER A 158 -1.61 -8.49 -11.39
CA SER A 158 -0.62 -8.66 -10.34
C SER A 158 -1.19 -9.28 -9.05
N MET A 159 -2.52 -9.18 -8.84
CA MET A 159 -3.23 -9.70 -7.67
C MET A 159 -3.77 -11.13 -7.87
N ILE A 160 -3.62 -11.73 -9.06
CA ILE A 160 -4.13 -13.08 -9.34
C ILE A 160 -3.65 -14.13 -8.33
N PRO A 161 -2.37 -14.18 -7.90
CA PRO A 161 -1.91 -15.18 -6.93
C PRO A 161 -2.65 -15.09 -5.60
N GLU A 162 -2.82 -13.86 -5.06
CA GLU A 162 -3.54 -13.63 -3.80
C GLU A 162 -5.01 -13.96 -3.91
N TRP A 163 -5.65 -13.59 -5.02
CA TRP A 163 -7.06 -13.92 -5.22
C TRP A 163 -7.30 -15.42 -5.31
N ARG A 164 -6.43 -16.15 -6.00
CA ARG A 164 -6.51 -17.63 -6.05
C ARG A 164 -6.38 -18.24 -4.66
N GLN A 165 -5.45 -17.74 -3.86
CA GLN A 165 -5.22 -18.21 -2.50
C GLN A 165 -6.41 -17.88 -1.59
N MET A 166 -6.94 -16.66 -1.65
CA MET A 166 -8.17 -16.27 -0.91
C MET A 166 -9.37 -17.13 -1.28
N LEU A 167 -9.58 -17.39 -2.56
CA LEU A 167 -10.68 -18.25 -3.01
C LEU A 167 -10.52 -19.69 -2.51
N HIS A 168 -9.29 -20.20 -2.46
CA HIS A 168 -9.01 -21.53 -1.91
C HIS A 168 -9.32 -21.59 -0.40
N LEU A 169 -8.87 -20.59 0.36
CA LEU A 169 -9.18 -20.50 1.81
C LEU A 169 -10.67 -20.32 2.08
N LYS A 170 -11.37 -19.53 1.26
CA LYS A 170 -12.81 -19.38 1.35
C LYS A 170 -13.56 -20.70 1.12
N ARG A 171 -13.11 -21.49 0.13
CA ARG A 171 -13.71 -22.81 -0.15
C ARG A 171 -13.49 -23.81 0.98
N LYS A 172 -12.41 -23.67 1.74
CA LYS A 172 -12.13 -24.49 2.94
C LYS A 172 -12.81 -24.01 4.21
N GLY A 173 -13.47 -22.82 4.19
CA GLY A 173 -14.06 -22.23 5.39
C GLY A 173 -13.05 -21.66 6.39
N GLU A 174 -11.79 -21.47 5.96
CA GLU A 174 -10.68 -21.00 6.80
C GLU A 174 -10.52 -19.47 6.78
N LEU A 175 -11.26 -18.78 5.89
CA LEU A 175 -11.10 -17.33 5.68
C LEU A 175 -11.50 -16.52 6.91
N ASP A 176 -12.58 -16.90 7.59
CA ASP A 176 -13.10 -16.19 8.77
C ASP A 176 -12.12 -16.32 9.95
N LYS A 177 -11.47 -17.48 10.08
CA LYS A 177 -10.42 -17.73 11.09
C LYS A 177 -9.19 -16.86 10.87
N LEU A 178 -8.82 -16.62 9.60
CA LEU A 178 -7.71 -15.74 9.22
C LEU A 178 -8.03 -14.25 9.48
N GLN A 179 -9.27 -13.82 9.25
CA GLN A 179 -9.69 -12.45 9.55
C GLN A 179 -9.67 -12.19 11.05
N LEU A 180 -10.20 -13.10 11.87
CA LEU A 180 -10.12 -13.04 13.33
C LEU A 180 -8.67 -12.99 13.83
N ALA A 181 -7.76 -13.79 13.26
CA ALA A 181 -6.34 -13.77 13.60
C ALA A 181 -5.66 -12.42 13.26
N THR A 182 -6.06 -11.79 12.17
CA THR A 182 -5.55 -10.49 11.77
C THR A 182 -6.04 -9.39 12.71
N GLU A 183 -7.31 -9.42 13.11
CA GLU A 183 -7.87 -8.48 14.10
C GLU A 183 -7.19 -8.62 15.47
N VAL A 184 -7.00 -9.85 15.96
CA VAL A 184 -6.31 -10.12 17.23
C VAL A 184 -4.85 -9.65 17.21
N ARG A 185 -4.13 -9.82 16.09
CA ARG A 185 -2.76 -9.31 15.95
C ARG A 185 -2.70 -7.78 15.89
N VAL A 186 -3.65 -7.13 15.25
CA VAL A 186 -3.71 -5.67 15.18
C VAL A 186 -4.01 -5.10 16.57
N THR A 187 -5.01 -5.63 17.28
CA THR A 187 -5.33 -5.21 18.65
C THR A 187 -4.16 -5.43 19.60
N SER A 188 -3.52 -6.60 19.59
CA SER A 188 -2.36 -6.90 20.44
C SER A 188 -1.13 -6.01 20.15
N ARG A 189 -0.98 -5.49 18.93
CA ARG A 189 0.06 -4.49 18.59
C ARG A 189 -0.29 -3.10 19.06
N LEU A 190 -1.56 -2.71 18.95
CA LEU A 190 -2.05 -1.44 19.49
C LEU A 190 -1.89 -1.40 21.01
N ASP A 191 -2.24 -2.50 21.71
CA ASP A 191 -2.05 -2.62 23.17
C ASP A 191 -0.58 -2.54 23.59
N ARG A 192 0.31 -3.18 22.83
CA ARG A 192 1.76 -3.06 23.06
C ARG A 192 2.29 -1.66 22.75
N GLY A 193 1.82 -1.02 21.72
CA GLY A 193 2.15 0.37 21.39
C GLY A 193 1.72 1.33 22.48
N VAL A 194 0.51 1.17 23.01
CA VAL A 194 -0.01 1.96 24.15
C VAL A 194 0.77 1.68 25.42
N ALA A 195 1.12 0.42 25.71
CA ALA A 195 1.94 0.04 26.86
C ALA A 195 3.35 0.65 26.77
N GLN A 196 3.96 0.65 25.58
CA GLN A 196 5.27 1.27 25.36
C GLN A 196 5.23 2.79 25.47
N GLN A 197 4.13 3.42 25.06
CA GLN A 197 3.94 4.87 25.20
C GLN A 197 3.74 5.26 26.67
N ARG A 198 3.05 4.45 27.49
CA ARG A 198 2.97 4.63 28.93
C ARG A 198 4.33 4.50 29.60
N SER A 199 5.12 3.48 29.23
CA SER A 199 6.49 3.28 29.73
C SER A 199 7.41 4.48 29.44
N VAL A 200 7.30 5.12 28.26
CA VAL A 200 8.06 6.34 27.94
C VAL A 200 7.58 7.53 28.76
N ALA A 201 6.27 7.67 28.99
CA ALA A 201 5.72 8.71 29.87
C ALA A 201 6.19 8.56 31.32
N ASP A 202 6.25 7.32 31.82
CA ASP A 202 6.76 6.99 33.14
C ASP A 202 8.25 7.34 33.27
N LEU A 203 9.07 7.03 32.26
CA LEU A 203 10.49 7.40 32.20
C LEU A 203 10.69 8.93 32.20
N LEU A 204 9.87 9.65 31.41
CA LEU A 204 9.92 11.12 31.38
C LEU A 204 9.52 11.71 32.75
N SER A 205 8.48 11.19 33.41
CA SER A 205 8.06 11.65 34.73
C SER A 205 9.14 11.40 35.78
N GLU A 206 9.82 10.27 35.72
CA GLU A 206 10.94 9.94 36.60
C GLU A 206 12.15 10.87 36.36
N LEU A 207 12.46 11.15 35.09
CA LEU A 207 13.54 12.09 34.72
C LEU A 207 13.24 13.50 35.23
N VAL A 208 12.03 13.98 35.07
CA VAL A 208 11.58 15.30 35.59
C VAL A 208 11.64 15.34 37.12
N SER A 209 11.26 14.26 37.80
CA SER A 209 11.34 14.18 39.27
C SER A 209 12.78 14.20 39.76
N ARG A 210 13.71 13.56 39.06
CA ARG A 210 15.16 13.57 39.38
C ARG A 210 15.76 14.96 39.16
N LEU A 211 15.38 15.68 38.12
CA LEU A 211 15.86 17.04 37.85
C LEU A 211 15.33 18.02 38.92
N ARG A 212 14.07 17.91 39.32
CA ARG A 212 13.51 18.74 40.42
C ARG A 212 14.18 18.51 41.79
N ARG A 213 14.64 17.27 42.08
CA ARG A 213 15.40 17.00 43.30
C ARG A 213 16.76 17.70 43.30
N LYS A 214 17.44 17.64 42.13
CA LYS A 214 18.75 18.28 41.98
C LYS A 214 18.74 19.82 42.10
N ASP A 215 17.62 20.45 41.77
CA ASP A 215 17.43 21.90 41.93
C ASP A 215 17.05 22.32 43.38
N ARG A 216 16.58 21.39 44.20
CA ARG A 216 16.27 21.61 45.61
C ARG A 216 17.47 21.50 46.56
N ASP A 217 18.52 20.80 46.09
CA ASP A 217 19.74 20.52 46.84
C ASP A 217 20.87 21.53 46.49
N ARG A 218 20.56 22.56 45.69
CA ARG A 218 21.40 23.75 45.41
C ARG A 218 20.86 24.99 46.08
#